data_be8405e7ab832bc747b96914d60384a4
#
_entry.id   be8405e7ab832bc747b96914d60384a4
#
_cell.length_a   1.000
_cell.length_b   1.000
_cell.length_c   1.000
_cell.angle_alpha   90.00
_cell.angle_beta   90.00
_cell.angle_gamma   90.00
#
_symmetry.space_group_name_H-M   'P 1'
#
loop_
_entity.id
_entity.type
_entity.pdbx_description
1 polymer ?
#
loop_
_entity_poly.entity_id
_entity_poly.type
_entity_poly.pdbx_seq_one_letter_code
_entity_poly.pdbx_strand_id
1 'polypeptide(L)' 'MAHELLAKSDHQLGMCLRMLYAEGIRSSIPVHSAKNEKGKMEFRVTVLVDDAQFEVLERRYQALIG' A
#
# COMPACT_ATOMS: atom_id res chain seq x y z
N MET A 1 12.57 7.88 3.35
CA MET A 1 12.81 6.80 2.36
C MET A 1 11.51 6.38 1.72
N ALA A 2 11.58 5.91 0.49
CA ALA A 2 10.40 5.44 -0.21
C ALA A 2 10.19 3.95 0.06
N HIS A 3 8.99 3.58 0.50
CA HIS A 3 8.57 2.20 0.70
C HIS A 3 7.35 1.92 -0.15
N GLU A 4 7.10 0.66 -0.44
CA GLU A 4 5.96 0.25 -1.25
C GLU A 4 5.05 -0.70 -0.49
N LEU A 5 3.74 -0.45 -0.58
CA LEU A 5 2.71 -1.37 -0.11
C LEU A 5 2.06 -2.01 -1.32
N LEU A 6 1.85 -3.32 -1.26
CA LEU A 6 1.28 -4.07 -2.36
C LEU A 6 -0.20 -4.36 -2.09
N ALA A 7 -1.03 -4.03 -3.05
CA ALA A 7 -2.46 -4.37 -3.03
C ALA A 7 -2.75 -5.33 -4.19
N LYS A 8 -3.42 -6.43 -3.90
CA LYS A 8 -3.69 -7.48 -4.89
C LYS A 8 -5.07 -7.38 -5.52
N SER A 9 -5.86 -6.39 -5.11
CA SER A 9 -7.19 -6.16 -5.67
C SER A 9 -7.59 -4.70 -5.46
N ASP A 10 -8.62 -4.25 -6.16
CA ASP A 10 -9.18 -2.92 -5.97
C ASP A 10 -9.65 -2.70 -4.54
N HIS A 11 -10.23 -3.73 -3.93
CA HIS A 11 -10.68 -3.69 -2.54
C HIS A 11 -9.51 -3.43 -1.59
N GLN A 12 -8.43 -4.18 -1.75
CA GLN A 12 -7.22 -3.99 -0.93
C GLN A 12 -6.59 -2.63 -1.17
N LEU A 13 -6.57 -2.17 -2.41
CA LEU A 13 -6.07 -0.84 -2.73
C LEU A 13 -6.86 0.24 -2.00
N GLY A 14 -8.19 0.14 -2.01
CA GLY A 14 -9.05 1.07 -1.29
C GLY A 14 -8.77 1.07 0.20
N MET A 15 -8.59 -0.09 0.80
CA MET A 15 -8.26 -0.21 2.23
C MET A 15 -6.90 0.40 2.54
N CYS A 16 -5.91 0.16 1.69
CA CYS A 16 -4.59 0.74 1.84
C CYS A 16 -4.64 2.27 1.83
N LEU A 17 -5.31 2.84 0.85
CA LEU A 17 -5.42 4.29 0.70
C LEU A 17 -6.18 4.92 1.87
N ARG A 18 -7.25 4.28 2.35
CA ARG A 18 -7.99 4.75 3.52
C ARG A 18 -7.12 4.75 4.78
N MET A 19 -6.33 3.70 4.96
CA MET A 19 -5.42 3.62 6.09
C MET A 19 -4.39 4.74 6.05
N LEU A 20 -3.78 4.98 4.89
CA LEU A 20 -2.80 6.03 4.72
C LEU A 20 -3.41 7.41 4.97
N TYR A 21 -4.60 7.64 4.47
CA TYR A 21 -5.31 8.88 4.68
C TYR A 21 -5.60 9.12 6.17
N ALA A 22 -6.06 8.08 6.87
CA ALA A 22 -6.35 8.17 8.31
C ALA A 22 -5.10 8.48 9.14
N GLU A 23 -3.93 8.01 8.68
CA GLU A 23 -2.66 8.27 9.35
C GLU A 23 -2.04 9.61 8.93
N GLY A 24 -2.69 10.34 8.01
CA GLY A 24 -2.17 11.61 7.51
C GLY A 24 -0.96 11.47 6.60
N ILE A 25 -0.78 10.31 5.99
CA ILE A 25 0.36 10.02 5.13
C ILE A 25 -0.03 10.20 3.68
N ARG A 26 0.81 10.90 2.94
CA ARG A 26 0.61 11.07 1.50
C ARG A 26 1.21 9.89 0.77
N SER A 27 0.40 9.23 -0.05
CA SER A 27 0.89 8.24 -0.98
C SER A 27 1.32 8.93 -2.27
N SER A 28 2.26 8.35 -3.00
CA SER A 28 2.60 8.88 -4.30
C SER A 28 1.51 8.52 -5.31
N ILE A 29 1.23 9.46 -6.19
CA ILE A 29 0.32 9.28 -7.31
C ILE A 29 1.12 9.52 -8.59
N PRO A 30 1.02 8.67 -9.62
CA PRO A 30 0.08 7.57 -9.76
C PRO A 30 0.49 6.29 -9.03
N VAL A 31 -0.51 5.49 -8.68
CA VAL A 31 -0.30 4.14 -8.20
C VAL A 31 0.07 3.28 -9.40
N HIS A 32 1.19 2.56 -9.32
CA HIS A 32 1.62 1.69 -10.39
C HIS A 32 0.86 0.37 -10.34
N SER A 33 0.29 -0.02 -11.45
CA SER A 33 -0.34 -1.33 -11.59
C SER A 33 0.46 -2.17 -12.57
N ALA A 34 0.66 -3.44 -12.23
CA ALA A 34 1.36 -4.39 -13.07
C ALA A 34 0.77 -5.77 -12.85
N LYS A 35 0.85 -6.63 -13.87
CA LYS A 35 0.49 -8.02 -13.72
C LYS A 35 1.67 -8.78 -13.12
N ASN A 36 1.40 -9.61 -12.11
CA ASN A 36 2.42 -10.47 -11.55
C ASN A 36 2.65 -11.69 -12.47
N GLU A 37 3.54 -12.59 -12.05
CA GLU A 37 3.88 -13.81 -12.82
C GLU A 37 2.67 -14.69 -13.10
N LYS A 38 1.64 -14.63 -12.24
CA LYS A 38 0.42 -15.40 -12.41
C LYS A 38 -0.64 -14.67 -13.24
N GLY A 39 -0.30 -13.54 -13.83
CA GLY A 39 -1.20 -12.74 -14.63
C GLY A 39 -2.25 -11.96 -13.83
N LYS A 40 -2.11 -11.91 -12.50
CA LYS A 40 -3.01 -11.15 -11.64
C LYS A 40 -2.50 -9.72 -11.46
N MET A 41 -3.43 -8.78 -11.39
CA MET A 41 -3.09 -7.39 -11.21
C MET A 41 -2.63 -7.10 -9.79
N GLU A 42 -1.52 -6.37 -9.67
CA GLU A 42 -1.01 -5.88 -8.41
C GLU A 42 -0.88 -4.37 -8.50
N PHE A 43 -1.22 -3.69 -7.40
CA PHE A 43 -1.05 -2.26 -7.28
C PHE A 43 0.07 -1.99 -6.28
N ARG A 44 0.96 -1.09 -6.65
CA ARG A 44 2.06 -0.67 -5.77
C ARG A 44 1.82 0.76 -5.35
N VAL A 45 1.71 0.96 -4.04
CA VAL A 45 1.50 2.28 -3.45
C VAL A 45 2.80 2.71 -2.78
N THR A 46 3.42 3.75 -3.30
CA THR A 46 4.67 4.28 -2.72
C THR A 46 4.33 5.23 -1.58
N VAL A 47 4.99 5.04 -0.44
CA VAL A 47 4.82 5.89 0.74
C VAL A 47 6.18 6.44 1.16
N LEU A 48 6.22 7.72 1.50
CA LEU A 48 7.43 8.42 1.90
C LEU A 48 7.48 8.52 3.42
N VAL A 49 7.97 7.47 4.06
CA VAL A 49 8.03 7.36 5.52
C VAL A 49 9.36 6.70 5.91
N ASP A 50 9.74 6.82 7.18
CA ASP A 50 10.91 6.10 7.67
C ASP A 50 10.59 4.62 7.87
N ASP A 51 11.64 3.82 8.14
CA ASP A 51 11.51 2.37 8.29
C ASP A 51 10.60 1.98 9.45
N ALA A 52 10.71 2.68 10.58
CA ALA A 52 9.91 2.38 11.75
C ALA A 52 8.42 2.65 11.50
N GLN A 53 8.12 3.76 10.86
CA GLN A 53 6.76 4.11 10.51
C GLN A 53 6.19 3.14 9.49
N PHE A 54 6.98 2.76 8.51
CA PHE A 54 6.57 1.78 7.50
C PHE A 54 6.20 0.44 8.13
N GLU A 55 6.98 -0.01 9.10
CA GLU A 55 6.71 -1.27 9.80
C GLU A 55 5.33 -1.24 10.49
N VAL A 56 4.99 -0.13 11.13
CA VAL A 56 3.69 0.04 11.77
C VAL A 56 2.56 0.02 10.73
N LEU A 57 2.76 0.73 9.62
CA LEU A 57 1.77 0.78 8.54
C LEU A 57 1.54 -0.59 7.92
N GLU A 58 2.62 -1.33 7.69
CA GLU A 58 2.54 -2.67 7.12
C GLU A 58 1.76 -3.61 8.03
N ARG A 59 1.99 -3.57 9.33
CA ARG A 59 1.24 -4.38 10.29
C ARG A 59 -0.25 -4.04 10.27
N ARG A 60 -0.59 -2.75 10.25
CA ARG A 60 -1.98 -2.31 10.19
C ARG A 60 -2.65 -2.75 8.90
N TYR A 61 -1.94 -2.61 7.79
CA TYR A 61 -2.46 -3.02 6.50
C TYR A 61 -2.72 -4.53 6.47
N GLN A 62 -1.79 -5.34 6.93
CA GLN A 62 -1.97 -6.79 6.98
C GLN A 62 -3.14 -7.20 7.86
N ALA A 63 -3.37 -6.49 8.96
CA ALA A 63 -4.51 -6.74 9.83
C ALA A 63 -5.84 -6.41 9.13
N LEU A 64 -5.85 -5.40 8.27
CA LEU A 64 -7.05 -5.02 7.53
C LEU A 64 -7.41 -6.00 6.42
N ILE A 65 -6.41 -6.54 5.74
CA ILE A 65 -6.63 -7.42 4.58
C ILE A 65 -6.51 -8.90 4.91
N GLY A 66 -5.91 -9.21 6.05
CA GLY A 66 -5.76 -10.60 6.54
C GLY A 66 -6.98 -11.08 7.32
#